data_89d959cc0dd977e19b806fbc6a3c0325
#
_entry.id   89d959cc0dd977e19b806fbc6a3c0325
#
_cell.length_a   1.000
_cell.length_b   1.000
_cell.length_c   1.000
_cell.angle_alpha   90.00
_cell.angle_beta   90.00
_cell.angle_gamma   90.00
#
_symmetry.space_group_name_H-M   'P 1'
#
loop_
_entity.id
_entity.type
_entity.pdbx_description
1 polymer ?
#
loop_
_entity_poly.entity_id
_entity_poly.type
_entity_poly.pdbx_seq_one_letter_code
_entity_poly.pdbx_strand_id
1 'polypeptide(L)'
;SVLAAFRNEYHPRIAVTVDMIATGTDVKPLEVLLFMRDVRSKGYYEQMKGRGVRSLNADGLKRVSNSASSAKDRFVLIDAVGVEKSLKTESRPLEKKPGVPLKDLLQGVAMGSRDDDTVLSLANRLVRLAKQLDDKARARIEKASGGVPVGELGKALIAALDPDAIVQAALASARAAGITRSEDTLLPEEIEAARAQRVAAACAPFDKP
;
A
#
# COMPACT_ATOMS: atom_id res chain seq x y z
N SER A 1 -12.15 -22.56 -8.28
CA SER A 1 -12.24 -21.10 -8.32
C SER A 1 -11.60 -20.58 -9.62
N VAL A 2 -12.01 -19.41 -10.12
CA VAL A 2 -11.47 -18.78 -11.34
C VAL A 2 -9.95 -18.68 -11.30
N LEU A 3 -9.39 -18.37 -10.12
CA LEU A 3 -7.94 -18.27 -9.93
C LEU A 3 -7.23 -19.63 -10.08
N ALA A 4 -7.86 -20.72 -9.64
CA ALA A 4 -7.31 -22.07 -9.83
C ALA A 4 -7.31 -22.46 -11.30
N ALA A 5 -8.37 -22.15 -12.04
CA ALA A 5 -8.43 -22.37 -13.50
C ALA A 5 -7.36 -21.54 -14.24
N PHE A 6 -7.23 -20.24 -13.92
CA PHE A 6 -6.20 -19.37 -14.51
C PHE A 6 -4.77 -19.88 -14.27
N ARG A 7 -4.54 -20.57 -13.15
CA ARG A 7 -3.24 -21.14 -12.82
C ARG A 7 -2.93 -22.46 -13.52
N ASN A 8 -3.94 -23.34 -13.68
CA ASN A 8 -3.73 -24.75 -13.97
C ASN A 8 -4.34 -25.19 -15.30
N GLU A 9 -5.17 -24.36 -15.93
CA GLU A 9 -5.91 -24.69 -17.13
C GLU A 9 -5.55 -23.75 -18.28
N TYR A 10 -5.87 -24.16 -19.51
CA TYR A 10 -5.64 -23.33 -20.70
C TYR A 10 -6.53 -22.07 -20.72
N HIS A 11 -7.71 -22.13 -20.17
CA HIS A 11 -8.64 -21.03 -20.02
C HIS A 11 -9.04 -20.81 -18.57
N PRO A 12 -9.20 -19.56 -18.12
CA PRO A 12 -9.05 -18.27 -18.81
C PRO A 12 -7.58 -17.91 -19.06
N ARG A 13 -7.31 -17.21 -20.17
CA ARG A 13 -5.94 -16.75 -20.52
C ARG A 13 -5.62 -15.34 -20.06
N ILE A 14 -6.63 -14.57 -19.71
CA ILE A 14 -6.49 -13.19 -19.25
C ILE A 14 -7.20 -13.06 -17.91
N ALA A 15 -6.53 -12.48 -16.95
CA ALA A 15 -7.11 -12.08 -15.67
C ALA A 15 -6.92 -10.58 -15.47
N VAL A 16 -8.00 -9.88 -15.17
CA VAL A 16 -7.99 -8.45 -14.82
C VAL A 16 -8.20 -8.35 -13.31
N THR A 17 -7.34 -7.58 -12.65
CA THR A 17 -7.40 -7.43 -11.19
C THR A 17 -6.99 -6.02 -10.79
N VAL A 18 -7.57 -5.51 -9.70
CA VAL A 18 -7.17 -4.25 -9.09
C VAL A 18 -6.16 -4.50 -7.96
N ASP A 19 -6.46 -5.40 -7.02
CA ASP A 19 -5.62 -5.59 -5.82
C ASP A 19 -5.31 -7.06 -5.50
N MET A 20 -6.00 -8.02 -6.12
CA MET A 20 -6.03 -9.42 -5.71
C MET A 20 -4.71 -10.18 -5.91
N ILE A 21 -3.79 -9.63 -6.69
CA ILE A 21 -2.49 -10.26 -7.00
C ILE A 21 -1.45 -9.97 -5.93
N ALA A 22 -1.67 -8.97 -5.07
CA ALA A 22 -0.72 -8.58 -4.04
C ALA A 22 -0.58 -9.63 -2.91
N THR A 23 -1.58 -10.48 -2.67
CA THR A 23 -1.59 -11.40 -1.53
C THR A 23 -1.64 -12.87 -1.95
N GLY A 24 -0.50 -13.56 -1.84
CA GLY A 24 -0.46 -15.02 -1.71
C GLY A 24 -0.75 -15.87 -2.95
N THR A 25 -1.03 -15.30 -4.11
CA THR A 25 -1.32 -16.07 -5.33
C THR A 25 -0.05 -16.33 -6.14
N ASP A 26 0.37 -17.59 -6.25
CA ASP A 26 1.47 -18.00 -7.10
C ASP A 26 0.95 -18.52 -8.44
N VAL A 27 1.13 -17.74 -9.53
CA VAL A 27 0.75 -18.08 -10.90
C VAL A 27 2.03 -18.18 -11.74
N LYS A 28 2.67 -19.34 -11.73
CA LYS A 28 3.94 -19.56 -12.43
C LYS A 28 3.85 -19.37 -13.94
N PRO A 29 2.78 -19.81 -14.65
CA PRO A 29 2.67 -19.66 -16.11
C PRO A 29 2.36 -18.24 -16.59
N LEU A 30 2.41 -17.23 -15.72
CA LEU A 30 2.15 -15.85 -16.11
C LEU A 30 3.25 -15.30 -17.02
N GLU A 31 2.96 -15.11 -18.31
CA GLU A 31 3.93 -14.70 -19.32
C GLU A 31 3.89 -13.19 -19.62
N VAL A 32 2.76 -12.54 -19.40
CA VAL A 32 2.57 -11.12 -19.71
C VAL A 32 1.95 -10.40 -18.50
N LEU A 33 2.53 -9.28 -18.14
CA LEU A 33 1.99 -8.31 -17.19
C LEU A 33 1.64 -7.02 -17.93
N LEU A 34 0.39 -6.62 -17.89
CA LEU A 34 -0.08 -5.38 -18.48
C LEU A 34 -0.51 -4.42 -17.36
N PHE A 35 0.19 -3.30 -17.24
CA PHE A 35 -0.18 -2.21 -16.37
C PHE A 35 -1.09 -1.21 -17.11
N MET A 36 -2.32 -1.09 -16.64
CA MET A 36 -3.33 -0.15 -17.15
C MET A 36 -3.67 0.96 -16.15
N ARG A 37 -3.00 0.95 -14.99
CA ARG A 37 -3.12 1.96 -13.92
C ARG A 37 -1.73 2.24 -13.37
N ASP A 38 -1.46 3.51 -13.02
CA ASP A 38 -0.22 3.85 -12.33
C ASP A 38 -0.20 3.26 -10.91
N VAL A 39 0.99 2.85 -10.48
CA VAL A 39 1.28 2.30 -9.16
C VAL A 39 2.42 3.09 -8.55
N ARG A 40 2.13 3.98 -7.63
CA ARG A 40 3.12 4.87 -7.02
C ARG A 40 3.94 4.22 -5.91
N SER A 41 3.35 3.24 -5.20
CA SER A 41 4.09 2.48 -4.19
C SER A 41 5.11 1.56 -4.84
N LYS A 42 6.41 1.80 -4.59
CA LYS A 42 7.52 0.97 -5.09
C LYS A 42 7.38 -0.48 -4.66
N GLY A 43 7.07 -0.73 -3.38
CA GLY A 43 6.92 -2.09 -2.85
C GLY A 43 5.76 -2.84 -3.51
N TYR A 44 4.65 -2.17 -3.77
CA TYR A 44 3.50 -2.77 -4.43
C TYR A 44 3.79 -3.05 -5.92
N TYR A 45 4.44 -2.10 -6.61
CA TYR A 45 4.91 -2.28 -7.97
C TYR A 45 5.88 -3.47 -8.10
N GLU A 46 6.88 -3.57 -7.22
CA GLU A 46 7.83 -4.69 -7.21
C GLU A 46 7.15 -6.04 -6.91
N GLN A 47 6.15 -6.06 -6.03
CA GLN A 47 5.35 -7.26 -5.79
C GLN A 47 4.56 -7.70 -7.03
N MET A 48 3.95 -6.76 -7.75
CA MET A 48 3.25 -7.05 -9.01
C MET A 48 4.23 -7.57 -10.07
N LYS A 49 5.35 -6.88 -10.29
CA LYS A 49 6.42 -7.26 -11.22
C LYS A 49 6.99 -8.64 -10.88
N GLY A 50 7.20 -8.91 -9.58
CA GLY A 50 7.68 -10.19 -9.08
C GLY A 50 6.79 -11.40 -9.40
N ARG A 51 5.53 -11.19 -9.79
CA ARG A 51 4.65 -12.27 -10.25
C ARG A 51 5.05 -12.79 -11.63
N GLY A 52 5.56 -11.94 -12.50
CA GLY A 52 6.05 -12.35 -13.82
C GLY A 52 7.37 -13.09 -13.78
N VAL A 53 8.21 -12.87 -12.78
CA VAL A 53 9.59 -13.38 -12.70
C VAL A 53 9.66 -14.90 -12.46
N ARG A 54 8.57 -15.54 -12.05
CA ARG A 54 8.53 -16.98 -11.77
C ARG A 54 8.84 -17.80 -13.01
N SER A 55 9.86 -18.64 -12.95
CA SER A 55 10.19 -19.58 -14.00
C SER A 55 9.32 -20.84 -13.96
N LEU A 56 9.14 -21.49 -15.11
CA LEU A 56 8.43 -22.74 -15.25
C LEU A 56 9.09 -23.56 -16.34
N ASN A 57 9.33 -24.84 -16.10
CA ASN A 57 9.93 -25.73 -17.08
C ASN A 57 8.96 -26.00 -18.26
N ALA A 58 9.48 -26.50 -19.35
CA ALA A 58 8.73 -26.72 -20.60
C ALA A 58 7.50 -27.63 -20.38
N ASP A 59 7.64 -28.70 -19.62
CA ASP A 59 6.55 -29.65 -19.36
C ASP A 59 5.43 -29.01 -18.51
N GLY A 60 5.83 -28.22 -17.51
CA GLY A 60 4.88 -27.46 -16.69
C GLY A 60 4.12 -26.40 -17.50
N LEU A 61 4.80 -25.73 -18.44
CA LEU A 61 4.16 -24.73 -19.29
C LEU A 61 3.23 -25.38 -20.33
N LYS A 62 3.65 -26.52 -20.94
CA LYS A 62 2.80 -27.28 -21.88
C LYS A 62 1.49 -27.76 -21.29
N ARG A 63 1.44 -28.05 -19.97
CA ARG A 63 0.20 -28.46 -19.29
C ARG A 63 -0.89 -27.38 -19.33
N VAL A 64 -0.50 -26.12 -19.35
CA VAL A 64 -1.42 -24.98 -19.34
C VAL A 64 -1.42 -24.18 -20.65
N SER A 65 -0.46 -24.44 -21.53
CA SER A 65 -0.35 -23.80 -22.86
C SER A 65 0.18 -24.81 -23.86
N ASN A 66 -0.72 -25.44 -24.62
CA ASN A 66 -0.37 -26.48 -25.60
C ASN A 66 0.59 -25.98 -26.71
N SER A 67 0.61 -24.68 -26.95
CA SER A 67 1.52 -24.04 -27.94
C SER A 67 2.91 -23.74 -27.39
N ALA A 68 3.18 -24.01 -26.12
CA ALA A 68 4.49 -23.76 -25.54
C ALA A 68 5.54 -24.70 -26.12
N SER A 69 6.63 -24.13 -26.67
CA SER A 69 7.75 -24.87 -27.27
C SER A 69 8.97 -24.92 -26.37
N SER A 70 9.03 -24.09 -25.32
CA SER A 70 10.18 -23.97 -24.41
C SER A 70 9.75 -23.71 -22.98
N ALA A 71 10.70 -23.70 -22.06
CA ALA A 71 10.49 -23.26 -20.69
C ALA A 71 10.18 -21.76 -20.64
N LYS A 72 9.43 -21.34 -19.60
CA LYS A 72 9.25 -19.92 -19.27
C LYS A 72 10.46 -19.44 -18.46
N ASP A 73 11.36 -18.73 -19.09
CA ASP A 73 12.55 -18.10 -18.52
C ASP A 73 12.44 -16.57 -18.40
N ARG A 74 11.41 -15.99 -19.01
CA ARG A 74 11.16 -14.54 -19.05
C ARG A 74 9.66 -14.24 -19.03
N PHE A 75 9.36 -12.96 -18.86
CA PHE A 75 8.01 -12.42 -19.04
C PHE A 75 8.07 -11.09 -19.79
N VAL A 76 6.95 -10.69 -20.35
CA VAL A 76 6.79 -9.40 -21.02
C VAL A 76 6.04 -8.46 -20.08
N LEU A 77 6.59 -7.27 -19.84
CA LEU A 77 5.91 -6.20 -19.15
C LEU A 77 5.44 -5.18 -20.19
N ILE A 78 4.13 -4.95 -20.22
CA ILE A 78 3.50 -3.92 -21.06
C ILE A 78 3.04 -2.80 -20.15
N ASP A 79 3.60 -1.63 -20.34
CA ASP A 79 3.29 -0.44 -19.59
C ASP A 79 2.45 0.52 -20.45
N ALA A 80 1.12 0.48 -20.27
CA ALA A 80 0.18 1.30 -21.03
C ALA A 80 0.02 2.73 -20.48
N VAL A 81 0.54 3.00 -19.27
CA VAL A 81 0.28 4.26 -18.54
C VAL A 81 1.54 4.96 -18.04
N GLY A 82 2.73 4.44 -18.37
CA GLY A 82 4.00 5.02 -17.92
C GLY A 82 4.38 4.66 -16.49
N VAL A 83 3.87 3.55 -15.95
CA VAL A 83 4.12 3.13 -14.57
C VAL A 83 5.60 2.94 -14.27
N GLU A 84 6.39 2.46 -15.23
CA GLU A 84 7.84 2.27 -15.07
C GLU A 84 8.59 3.60 -14.92
N LYS A 85 8.08 4.67 -15.55
CA LYS A 85 8.66 6.02 -15.54
C LYS A 85 8.12 6.90 -14.42
N SER A 86 7.01 6.52 -13.78
CA SER A 86 6.42 7.29 -12.71
C SER A 86 7.33 7.31 -11.47
N LEU A 87 7.34 8.41 -10.74
CA LEU A 87 8.07 8.52 -9.48
C LEU A 87 7.51 7.52 -8.48
N LYS A 88 8.32 6.54 -8.10
CA LYS A 88 7.96 5.55 -7.09
C LYS A 88 8.26 6.07 -5.70
N THR A 89 7.25 6.06 -4.85
CA THR A 89 7.46 6.25 -3.43
C THR A 89 8.12 5.00 -2.87
N GLU A 90 9.30 5.14 -2.28
CA GLU A 90 9.98 4.00 -1.66
C GLU A 90 9.10 3.40 -0.56
N SER A 91 9.09 2.06 -0.48
CA SER A 91 8.54 1.37 0.68
C SER A 91 9.37 1.79 1.89
N ARG A 92 8.81 2.70 2.70
CA ARG A 92 9.52 3.16 3.89
C ARG A 92 9.72 1.98 4.83
N PRO A 93 10.91 1.80 5.42
CA PRO A 93 11.11 0.83 6.48
C PRO A 93 10.00 0.99 7.51
N LEU A 94 9.42 -0.12 7.95
CA LEU A 94 8.27 -0.13 8.88
C LEU A 94 8.52 0.64 10.19
N GLU A 95 9.78 0.88 10.53
CA GLU A 95 10.17 1.66 11.70
C GLU A 95 11.53 2.33 11.45
N LYS A 96 11.53 3.64 11.28
CA LYS A 96 12.75 4.42 11.03
C LYS A 96 13.42 4.94 12.30
N LYS A 97 12.69 4.93 13.43
CA LYS A 97 13.19 5.37 14.74
C LYS A 97 13.15 4.23 15.77
N PRO A 98 13.85 3.10 15.55
CA PRO A 98 13.76 1.93 16.44
C PRO A 98 14.29 2.20 17.85
N GLY A 99 15.24 3.12 18.00
CA GLY A 99 15.83 3.50 19.29
C GLY A 99 15.02 4.51 20.12
N VAL A 100 13.95 5.10 19.57
CA VAL A 100 13.15 6.11 20.29
C VAL A 100 12.06 5.41 21.10
N PRO A 101 11.93 5.64 22.42
CA PRO A 101 10.88 5.06 23.24
C PRO A 101 9.47 5.41 22.73
N LEU A 102 8.48 4.52 22.96
CA LEU A 102 7.08 4.77 22.57
C LEU A 102 6.53 6.05 23.20
N LYS A 103 6.90 6.31 24.45
CA LYS A 103 6.50 7.53 25.19
C LYS A 103 6.94 8.78 24.44
N ASP A 104 8.19 8.80 23.96
CA ASP A 104 8.75 9.98 23.27
C ASP A 104 8.13 10.18 21.89
N LEU A 105 7.78 9.09 21.19
CA LEU A 105 7.02 9.18 19.94
C LEU A 105 5.62 9.75 20.17
N LEU A 106 4.91 9.26 21.20
CA LEU A 106 3.60 9.79 21.58
C LEU A 106 3.68 11.27 21.95
N GLN A 107 4.66 11.63 22.77
CA GLN A 107 4.88 13.02 23.17
C GLN A 107 5.23 13.91 21.97
N GLY A 108 6.08 13.44 21.08
CA GLY A 108 6.42 14.16 19.86
C GLY A 108 5.19 14.45 19.00
N VAL A 109 4.33 13.45 18.79
CA VAL A 109 3.07 13.62 18.05
C VAL A 109 2.12 14.56 18.77
N ALA A 110 1.95 14.42 20.10
CA ALA A 110 1.12 15.31 20.90
C ALA A 110 1.61 16.77 20.89
N MET A 111 2.93 16.99 20.75
CA MET A 111 3.55 18.31 20.58
C MET A 111 3.53 18.84 19.15
N GLY A 112 2.86 18.15 18.24
CA GLY A 112 2.69 18.61 16.86
C GLY A 112 3.70 18.06 15.85
N SER A 113 4.56 17.09 16.21
CA SER A 113 5.41 16.42 15.22
C SER A 113 4.56 15.64 14.22
N ARG A 114 4.71 15.96 12.94
CA ARG A 114 3.95 15.36 11.82
C ARG A 114 4.87 14.78 10.75
N ASP A 115 6.16 14.63 11.07
CA ASP A 115 7.11 13.99 10.17
C ASP A 115 6.78 12.50 10.03
N ASP A 116 6.92 12.02 8.81
CA ASP A 116 6.52 10.66 8.43
C ASP A 116 7.25 9.59 9.25
N ASP A 117 8.50 9.82 9.61
CA ASP A 117 9.33 8.86 10.33
C ASP A 117 8.83 8.66 11.78
N THR A 118 8.41 9.75 12.43
CA THR A 118 7.79 9.72 13.77
C THR A 118 6.40 9.06 13.69
N VAL A 119 5.57 9.50 12.75
CA VAL A 119 4.20 8.99 12.57
C VAL A 119 4.19 7.49 12.24
N LEU A 120 5.03 7.03 11.31
CA LEU A 120 5.14 5.60 10.95
C LEU A 120 5.71 4.76 12.09
N SER A 121 6.72 5.26 12.81
CA SER A 121 7.28 4.53 13.95
C SER A 121 6.26 4.37 15.06
N LEU A 122 5.50 5.43 15.37
CA LEU A 122 4.39 5.38 16.32
C LEU A 122 3.32 4.38 15.86
N ALA A 123 2.86 4.48 14.62
CA ALA A 123 1.84 3.62 14.04
C ALA A 123 2.17 2.13 14.19
N ASN A 124 3.39 1.76 13.80
CA ASN A 124 3.84 0.36 13.87
C ASN A 124 3.92 -0.16 15.30
N ARG A 125 4.35 0.69 16.24
CA ARG A 125 4.37 0.30 17.66
C ARG A 125 2.97 0.14 18.23
N LEU A 126 2.02 1.01 17.89
CA LEU A 126 0.62 0.88 18.30
C LEU A 126 -0.01 -0.40 17.77
N VAL A 127 0.23 -0.75 16.50
CA VAL A 127 -0.27 -2.01 15.91
C VAL A 127 0.32 -3.24 16.60
N ARG A 128 1.62 -3.20 16.96
CA ARG A 128 2.25 -4.30 17.73
C ARG A 128 1.71 -4.37 19.14
N LEU A 129 1.59 -3.21 19.81
CA LEU A 129 1.06 -3.11 21.15
C LEU A 129 -0.37 -3.67 21.24
N ALA A 130 -1.21 -3.40 20.25
CA ALA A 130 -2.58 -3.91 20.17
C ALA A 130 -2.67 -5.45 20.30
N LYS A 131 -1.64 -6.17 19.84
CA LYS A 131 -1.58 -7.63 19.90
C LYS A 131 -1.15 -8.16 21.29
N GLN A 132 -0.50 -7.34 22.08
CA GLN A 132 0.12 -7.72 23.37
C GLN A 132 -0.72 -7.29 24.58
N LEU A 133 -1.65 -6.35 24.39
CA LEU A 133 -2.48 -5.82 25.46
C LEU A 133 -3.55 -6.82 25.90
N ASP A 134 -3.78 -6.88 27.21
CA ASP A 134 -4.95 -7.52 27.81
C ASP A 134 -6.22 -6.68 27.60
N ASP A 135 -7.37 -7.24 27.88
CA ASP A 135 -8.66 -6.59 27.65
C ASP A 135 -8.86 -5.35 28.52
N LYS A 136 -8.31 -5.34 29.76
CA LYS A 136 -8.40 -4.19 30.66
C LYS A 136 -7.59 -3.01 30.14
N ALA A 137 -6.38 -3.27 29.66
CA ALA A 137 -5.52 -2.25 29.08
C ALA A 137 -6.09 -1.71 27.75
N ARG A 138 -6.66 -2.58 26.90
CA ARG A 138 -7.37 -2.16 25.69
C ARG A 138 -8.51 -1.20 26.00
N ALA A 139 -9.40 -1.57 26.92
CA ALA A 139 -10.54 -0.72 27.31
C ALA A 139 -10.08 0.64 27.88
N ARG A 140 -8.99 0.68 28.65
CA ARG A 140 -8.44 1.93 29.16
C ARG A 140 -7.92 2.85 28.07
N ILE A 141 -7.18 2.29 27.10
CA ILE A 141 -6.66 3.06 25.95
C ILE A 141 -7.82 3.55 25.08
N GLU A 142 -8.78 2.68 24.77
CA GLU A 142 -9.95 3.02 23.98
C GLU A 142 -10.76 4.17 24.62
N LYS A 143 -10.95 4.14 25.94
CA LYS A 143 -11.58 5.24 26.66
C LYS A 143 -10.76 6.53 26.55
N ALA A 144 -9.43 6.45 26.67
CA ALA A 144 -8.55 7.62 26.59
C ALA A 144 -8.49 8.22 25.18
N SER A 145 -8.59 7.39 24.15
CA SER A 145 -8.58 7.81 22.74
C SER A 145 -9.93 8.29 22.21
N GLY A 146 -10.96 8.36 23.07
CA GLY A 146 -12.30 8.78 22.65
C GLY A 146 -13.10 7.68 21.98
N GLY A 147 -12.86 6.41 22.33
CA GLY A 147 -13.58 5.24 21.82
C GLY A 147 -12.92 4.57 20.62
N VAL A 148 -11.70 4.95 20.26
CA VAL A 148 -10.97 4.34 19.15
C VAL A 148 -10.02 3.27 19.67
N PRO A 149 -10.13 2.00 19.20
CA PRO A 149 -9.21 0.94 19.58
C PRO A 149 -7.76 1.24 19.17
N VAL A 150 -6.78 0.86 20.01
CA VAL A 150 -5.36 1.16 19.77
C VAL A 150 -4.84 0.64 18.42
N GLY A 151 -5.35 -0.50 17.96
CA GLY A 151 -4.98 -1.06 16.65
C GLY A 151 -5.49 -0.21 15.48
N GLU A 152 -6.67 0.37 15.62
CA GLU A 152 -7.26 1.25 14.61
C GLU A 152 -6.55 2.62 14.57
N LEU A 153 -6.10 3.14 15.72
CA LEU A 153 -5.25 4.32 15.76
C LEU A 153 -3.97 4.12 14.93
N GLY A 154 -3.30 2.96 15.12
CA GLY A 154 -2.10 2.64 14.34
C GLY A 154 -2.38 2.50 12.84
N LYS A 155 -3.47 1.83 12.47
CA LYS A 155 -3.87 1.68 11.06
C LYS A 155 -4.23 3.03 10.41
N ALA A 156 -4.92 3.90 11.14
CA ALA A 156 -5.27 5.23 10.66
C ALA A 156 -4.03 6.09 10.35
N LEU A 157 -3.01 6.02 11.21
CA LEU A 157 -1.73 6.70 10.97
C LEU A 157 -1.02 6.16 9.72
N ILE A 158 -1.01 4.84 9.50
CA ILE A 158 -0.43 4.23 8.29
C ILE A 158 -1.21 4.67 7.05
N ALA A 159 -2.53 4.59 7.11
CA ALA A 159 -3.41 4.97 5.99
C ALA A 159 -3.32 6.46 5.64
N ALA A 160 -3.03 7.33 6.62
CA ALA A 160 -2.86 8.76 6.39
C ALA A 160 -1.64 9.06 5.49
N LEU A 161 -0.63 8.21 5.53
CA LEU A 161 0.61 8.32 4.75
C LEU A 161 0.62 7.47 3.47
N ASP A 162 -0.52 6.85 3.13
CA ASP A 162 -0.66 6.10 1.90
C ASP A 162 -0.61 7.05 0.69
N PRO A 163 0.36 6.88 -0.23
CA PRO A 163 0.54 7.79 -1.36
C PRO A 163 -0.66 7.86 -2.29
N ASP A 164 -1.30 6.72 -2.57
CA ASP A 164 -2.46 6.67 -3.46
C ASP A 164 -3.66 7.40 -2.81
N ALA A 165 -3.85 7.20 -1.51
CA ALA A 165 -4.91 7.88 -0.77
C ALA A 165 -4.67 9.39 -0.63
N ILE A 166 -3.41 9.85 -0.55
CA ILE A 166 -3.05 11.26 -0.55
C ILE A 166 -3.41 11.89 -1.90
N VAL A 167 -3.07 11.25 -3.01
CA VAL A 167 -3.41 11.72 -4.36
C VAL A 167 -4.92 11.82 -4.56
N GLN A 168 -5.68 10.81 -4.14
CA GLN A 168 -7.14 10.83 -4.21
C GLN A 168 -7.74 11.96 -3.36
N ALA A 169 -7.17 12.23 -2.18
CA ALA A 169 -7.60 13.36 -1.35
C ALA A 169 -7.29 14.71 -2.01
N ALA A 170 -6.13 14.87 -2.66
CA ALA A 170 -5.79 16.07 -3.41
C ALA A 170 -6.75 16.31 -4.58
N LEU A 171 -7.08 15.26 -5.34
CA LEU A 171 -8.08 15.33 -6.41
C LEU A 171 -9.47 15.71 -5.89
N ALA A 172 -9.88 15.14 -4.76
CA ALA A 172 -11.15 15.47 -4.13
C ALA A 172 -11.21 16.94 -3.69
N SER A 173 -10.12 17.44 -3.10
CA SER A 173 -9.99 18.85 -2.70
C SER A 173 -10.05 19.80 -3.88
N ALA A 174 -9.35 19.50 -4.98
CA ALA A 174 -9.41 20.27 -6.22
C ALA A 174 -10.83 20.31 -6.79
N ARG A 175 -11.53 19.17 -6.83
CA ARG A 175 -12.95 19.12 -7.28
C ARG A 175 -13.87 19.97 -6.40
N ALA A 176 -13.69 19.92 -5.08
CA ALA A 176 -14.47 20.74 -4.16
C ALA A 176 -14.23 22.25 -4.36
N ALA A 177 -13.04 22.64 -4.81
CA ALA A 177 -12.71 24.00 -5.19
C ALA A 177 -13.15 24.37 -6.62
N GLY A 178 -13.83 23.49 -7.35
CA GLY A 178 -14.26 23.70 -8.72
C GLY A 178 -13.13 23.57 -9.77
N ILE A 179 -11.99 23.01 -9.38
CA ILE A 179 -10.82 22.85 -10.26
C ILE A 179 -10.81 21.43 -10.81
N THR A 180 -10.81 21.28 -12.13
CA THR A 180 -10.64 19.96 -12.75
C THR A 180 -9.15 19.61 -12.82
N ARG A 181 -8.75 18.57 -12.09
CA ARG A 181 -7.40 18.02 -12.07
C ARG A 181 -7.42 16.53 -12.43
N SER A 182 -6.38 16.06 -13.11
CA SER A 182 -6.00 14.64 -13.20
C SER A 182 -4.78 14.38 -12.32
N GLU A 183 -4.44 13.12 -12.11
CA GLU A 183 -3.26 12.76 -11.31
C GLU A 183 -1.97 13.41 -11.85
N ASP A 184 -1.83 13.48 -13.18
CA ASP A 184 -0.66 14.05 -13.86
C ASP A 184 -0.60 15.59 -13.79
N THR A 185 -1.72 16.25 -13.48
CA THR A 185 -1.82 17.72 -13.42
C THR A 185 -1.90 18.26 -12.00
N LEU A 186 -1.84 17.39 -10.98
CA LEU A 186 -1.74 17.82 -9.58
C LEU A 186 -0.41 18.51 -9.33
N LEU A 187 -0.47 19.63 -8.63
CA LEU A 187 0.72 20.34 -8.19
C LEU A 187 1.32 19.69 -6.93
N PRO A 188 2.65 19.74 -6.75
CA PRO A 188 3.29 19.21 -5.53
C PRO A 188 2.72 19.80 -4.23
N GLU A 189 2.34 21.08 -4.24
CA GLU A 189 1.72 21.78 -3.11
C GLU A 189 0.32 21.26 -2.78
N GLU A 190 -0.48 20.86 -3.78
CA GLU A 190 -1.80 20.27 -3.59
C GLU A 190 -1.69 18.88 -2.93
N ILE A 191 -0.69 18.10 -3.34
CA ILE A 191 -0.38 16.79 -2.77
C ILE A 191 0.10 16.93 -1.31
N GLU A 192 0.99 17.89 -1.04
CA GLU A 192 1.50 18.12 0.31
C GLU A 192 0.41 18.67 1.25
N ALA A 193 -0.47 19.55 0.76
CA ALA A 193 -1.61 20.02 1.53
C ALA A 193 -2.57 18.87 1.90
N ALA A 194 -2.89 18.01 0.94
CA ALA A 194 -3.72 16.83 1.19
C ALA A 194 -3.06 15.86 2.19
N ARG A 195 -1.75 15.64 2.06
CA ARG A 195 -0.96 14.85 3.01
C ARG A 195 -1.02 15.43 4.42
N ALA A 196 -0.72 16.73 4.56
CA ALA A 196 -0.74 17.42 5.85
C ALA A 196 -2.12 17.32 6.52
N GLN A 197 -3.20 17.50 5.78
CA GLN A 197 -4.56 17.38 6.27
C GLN A 197 -4.87 15.96 6.76
N ARG A 198 -4.50 14.93 6.01
CA ARG A 198 -4.71 13.52 6.38
C ARG A 198 -3.93 13.13 7.62
N VAL A 199 -2.66 13.53 7.70
CA VAL A 199 -1.81 13.27 8.85
C VAL A 199 -2.33 14.00 10.09
N ALA A 200 -2.75 15.25 9.97
CA ALA A 200 -3.34 16.00 11.07
C ALA A 200 -4.61 15.31 11.59
N ALA A 201 -5.51 14.89 10.70
CA ALA A 201 -6.73 14.18 11.08
C ALA A 201 -6.43 12.85 11.82
N ALA A 202 -5.47 12.07 11.34
CA ALA A 202 -5.07 10.81 11.97
C ALA A 202 -4.36 11.02 13.33
N CYS A 203 -3.68 12.14 13.51
CA CYS A 203 -3.00 12.51 14.74
C CYS A 203 -3.92 13.18 15.78
N ALA A 204 -5.09 13.67 15.40
CA ALA A 204 -6.02 14.39 16.28
C ALA A 204 -6.35 13.66 17.61
N PRO A 205 -6.48 12.32 17.67
CA PRO A 205 -6.68 11.60 18.94
C PRO A 205 -5.53 11.75 19.93
N PHE A 206 -4.32 12.10 19.47
CA PHE A 206 -3.12 12.25 20.30
C PHE A 206 -2.88 13.70 20.74
N ASP A 207 -3.56 14.68 20.14
CA ASP A 207 -3.39 16.11 20.41
C ASP A 207 -4.16 16.56 21.68
N LYS A 208 -4.89 15.65 22.32
CA LYS A 208 -5.62 15.93 23.57
C LYS A 208 -4.68 15.75 24.75
N PRO A 209 -4.66 16.72 25.68
CA PRO A 209 -3.86 16.65 26.91
C PRO A 209 -4.29 15.51 27.83
#